data_ada0845a214360fae2beac9a1c16cb24
#
_entry.id   ada0845a214360fae2beac9a1c16cb24
#
_cell.length_a   1.000
_cell.length_b   1.000
_cell.length_c   1.000
_cell.angle_alpha   90.00
_cell.angle_beta   90.00
_cell.angle_gamma   90.00
#
_symmetry.space_group_name_H-M   'P 1'
#
loop_
_entity.id
_entity.type
_entity.pdbx_description
1 polymer ?
#
loop_
_entity_poly.entity_id
_entity_poly.type
_entity_poly.pdbx_seq_one_letter_code
_entity_poly.pdbx_strand_id
1 'polypeptide(L)'
;MTGIKITETVFRDAHQSLIATRMKTEDMLPIAQKMDKVGFYALEVWGGATFDACLRFLNEDPWERLRALRKAFKNTKLQMLLRGQNLLGYKNYPDDVVEEFIKKSIENGIDIIRIFDALNDTRNISKSIEATKKYGGHAQAAISYTTSPVHNIEY
;
A
#
# COMPACT_ATOMS: atom_id res chain seq x y z
N MET A 1 10.43 23.27 -13.26
CA MET A 1 9.01 22.88 -13.09
C MET A 1 9.00 21.40 -12.70
N THR A 2 8.50 21.07 -11.54
CA THR A 2 8.29 19.64 -11.16
C THR A 2 7.11 19.14 -11.98
N GLY A 3 7.35 18.24 -12.94
CA GLY A 3 6.31 17.62 -13.74
C GLY A 3 5.29 16.86 -12.89
N ILE A 4 4.11 16.57 -13.46
CA ILE A 4 3.06 15.76 -12.83
C ILE A 4 3.63 14.37 -12.55
N LYS A 5 3.44 13.86 -11.34
CA LYS A 5 3.84 12.51 -10.93
C LYS A 5 2.62 11.59 -10.98
N ILE A 6 2.72 10.49 -11.70
CA ILE A 6 1.65 9.51 -11.87
C ILE A 6 1.96 8.28 -11.03
N THR A 7 1.01 7.85 -10.21
CA THR A 7 1.03 6.56 -9.52
C THR A 7 0.03 5.63 -10.20
N GLU A 8 0.51 4.47 -10.64
CA GLU A 8 -0.32 3.42 -11.23
C GLU A 8 -0.75 2.42 -10.15
N THR A 9 -1.99 1.94 -10.19
CA THR A 9 -2.56 1.07 -9.15
C THR A 9 -2.97 -0.32 -9.66
N VAL A 10 -2.62 -0.66 -10.88
CA VAL A 10 -3.06 -1.90 -11.55
C VAL A 10 -2.67 -3.17 -10.79
N PHE A 11 -1.53 -3.17 -10.11
CA PHE A 11 -1.05 -4.34 -9.35
C PHE A 11 -1.64 -4.47 -7.94
N ARG A 12 -2.50 -3.55 -7.53
CA ARG A 12 -3.22 -3.65 -6.27
C ARG A 12 -4.73 -3.45 -6.47
N ASP A 13 -5.15 -2.27 -6.90
CA ASP A 13 -6.57 -1.89 -6.91
C ASP A 13 -7.36 -2.61 -8.00
N ALA A 14 -6.82 -2.68 -9.21
CA ALA A 14 -7.52 -3.27 -10.34
C ALA A 14 -7.86 -4.74 -10.09
N HIS A 15 -6.88 -5.57 -9.71
CA HIS A 15 -7.18 -6.98 -9.47
C HIS A 15 -7.95 -7.22 -8.16
N GLN A 16 -7.84 -6.30 -7.18
CA GLN A 16 -8.72 -6.32 -6.02
C GLN A 16 -10.17 -6.10 -6.42
N SER A 17 -10.42 -5.16 -7.30
CA SER A 17 -11.77 -4.79 -7.74
C SER A 17 -12.37 -5.78 -8.74
N LEU A 18 -11.55 -6.32 -9.65
CA LEU A 18 -12.03 -7.13 -10.78
C LEU A 18 -12.06 -8.63 -10.49
N ILE A 19 -11.11 -9.15 -9.71
CA ILE A 19 -10.97 -10.58 -9.45
C ILE A 19 -10.72 -10.88 -7.96
N ALA A 20 -11.26 -10.06 -7.08
CA ALA A 20 -11.20 -10.22 -5.62
C ALA A 20 -9.78 -10.52 -5.10
N THR A 21 -8.79 -9.79 -5.61
CA THR A 21 -7.36 -9.90 -5.22
C THR A 21 -6.75 -11.28 -5.56
N ARG A 22 -7.26 -11.96 -6.59
CA ARG A 22 -6.83 -13.34 -6.94
C ARG A 22 -5.72 -13.41 -7.99
N MET A 23 -5.13 -12.29 -8.41
CA MET A 23 -3.98 -12.30 -9.32
C MET A 23 -2.76 -12.88 -8.61
N LYS A 24 -2.14 -13.89 -9.20
CA LYS A 24 -0.94 -14.52 -8.65
C LYS A 24 0.31 -13.69 -8.93
N THR A 25 1.34 -13.89 -8.13
CA THR A 25 2.64 -13.23 -8.33
C THR A 25 3.24 -13.58 -9.69
N GLU A 26 3.13 -14.83 -10.12
CA GLU A 26 3.62 -15.30 -11.42
C GLU A 26 2.97 -14.58 -12.62
N ASP A 27 1.71 -14.14 -12.48
CA ASP A 27 1.00 -13.39 -13.53
C ASP A 27 1.46 -11.93 -13.62
N MET A 28 1.97 -11.36 -12.52
CA MET A 28 2.44 -9.98 -12.46
C MET A 28 3.86 -9.80 -13.02
N LEU A 29 4.74 -10.76 -12.77
CA LEU A 29 6.17 -10.63 -13.07
C LEU A 29 6.49 -10.43 -14.56
N PRO A 30 5.82 -11.08 -15.53
CA PRO A 30 6.13 -10.89 -16.95
C PRO A 30 5.93 -9.45 -17.44
N ILE A 31 4.95 -8.72 -16.89
CA ILE A 31 4.67 -7.35 -17.28
C ILE A 31 5.44 -6.31 -16.44
N ALA A 32 5.87 -6.69 -15.24
CA ALA A 32 6.52 -5.79 -14.29
C ALA A 32 7.74 -5.06 -14.89
N GLN A 33 8.60 -5.76 -15.60
CA GLN A 33 9.78 -5.16 -16.22
C GLN A 33 9.45 -4.16 -17.35
N LYS A 34 8.31 -4.34 -18.02
CA LYS A 34 7.83 -3.40 -19.04
C LYS A 34 7.27 -2.16 -18.36
N MET A 35 6.49 -2.34 -17.30
CA MET A 35 5.91 -1.26 -16.52
C MET A 35 6.96 -0.39 -15.83
N ASP A 36 8.07 -0.99 -15.39
CA ASP A 36 9.20 -0.26 -14.79
C ASP A 36 9.85 0.75 -15.76
N LYS A 37 9.65 0.58 -17.07
CA LYS A 37 10.17 1.45 -18.13
C LYS A 37 9.19 2.53 -18.59
N VAL A 38 7.94 2.50 -18.14
CA VAL A 38 6.91 3.48 -18.53
C VAL A 38 7.19 4.86 -17.96
N GLY A 39 7.89 4.94 -16.83
CA GLY A 39 8.22 6.19 -16.18
C GLY A 39 7.18 6.64 -15.14
N PHE A 40 6.40 5.74 -14.60
CA PHE A 40 5.56 6.02 -13.43
C PHE A 40 6.42 6.46 -12.24
N TYR A 41 5.91 7.42 -11.47
CA TYR A 41 6.53 7.83 -10.21
C TYR A 41 6.50 6.70 -9.16
N ALA A 42 5.37 6.00 -9.09
CA ALA A 42 5.18 4.87 -8.21
C ALA A 42 4.18 3.86 -8.80
N LEU A 43 4.28 2.63 -8.36
CA LEU A 43 3.27 1.57 -8.56
C LEU A 43 2.75 1.13 -7.20
N GLU A 44 1.42 1.13 -7.04
CA GLU A 44 0.79 0.54 -5.87
C GLU A 44 0.64 -0.96 -6.11
N VAL A 45 1.40 -1.74 -5.34
CA VAL A 45 1.58 -3.18 -5.58
C VAL A 45 1.11 -4.05 -4.42
N TRP A 46 0.86 -3.45 -3.26
CA TRP A 46 0.66 -4.19 -2.04
C TRP A 46 -0.30 -3.48 -1.08
N GLY A 47 -0.82 -4.22 -0.10
CA GLY A 47 -1.75 -3.72 0.91
C GLY A 47 -2.37 -4.85 1.71
N GLY A 48 -3.27 -4.52 2.63
CA GLY A 48 -3.89 -5.48 3.55
C GLY A 48 -4.65 -6.59 2.83
N ALA A 49 -5.49 -6.26 1.85
CA ALA A 49 -6.24 -7.25 1.07
C ALA A 49 -5.31 -8.16 0.25
N THR A 50 -4.23 -7.62 -0.29
CA THR A 50 -3.23 -8.40 -1.02
C THR A 50 -2.53 -9.40 -0.10
N PHE A 51 -2.11 -8.95 1.07
CA PHE A 51 -1.48 -9.79 2.08
C PHE A 51 -2.41 -10.95 2.50
N ASP A 52 -3.64 -10.63 2.85
CA ASP A 52 -4.65 -11.60 3.28
C ASP A 52 -4.98 -12.61 2.16
N ALA A 53 -5.15 -12.15 0.92
CA ALA A 53 -5.45 -13.01 -0.22
C ALA A 53 -4.30 -13.97 -0.56
N CYS A 54 -3.05 -13.54 -0.44
CA CYS A 54 -1.89 -14.42 -0.61
C CYS A 54 -1.98 -15.63 0.31
N LEU A 55 -2.25 -15.40 1.59
CA LEU A 55 -2.31 -16.47 2.59
C LEU A 55 -3.55 -17.35 2.45
N ARG A 56 -4.73 -16.73 2.28
CA ARG A 56 -6.00 -17.47 2.35
C ARG A 56 -6.36 -18.20 1.07
N PHE A 57 -5.96 -17.68 -0.08
CA PHE A 57 -6.53 -18.11 -1.36
C PHE A 57 -5.50 -18.50 -2.41
N LEU A 58 -4.31 -17.93 -2.34
CA LEU A 58 -3.29 -18.12 -3.38
C LEU A 58 -2.19 -19.08 -2.96
N ASN A 59 -2.13 -19.44 -1.68
CA ASN A 59 -1.03 -20.24 -1.11
C ASN A 59 0.35 -19.62 -1.42
N GLU A 60 0.43 -18.28 -1.31
CA GLU A 60 1.65 -17.52 -1.53
C GLU A 60 2.10 -16.83 -0.24
N ASP A 61 3.41 -16.71 -0.03
CA ASP A 61 3.97 -15.83 1.00
C ASP A 61 3.87 -14.38 0.53
N PRO A 62 3.11 -13.51 1.23
CA PRO A 62 2.96 -12.11 0.84
C PRO A 62 4.28 -11.32 0.87
N TRP A 63 5.21 -11.68 1.72
CA TRP A 63 6.53 -11.04 1.78
C TRP A 63 7.41 -11.46 0.60
N GLU A 64 7.34 -12.71 0.19
CA GLU A 64 8.04 -13.16 -1.03
C GLU A 64 7.49 -12.47 -2.28
N ARG A 65 6.17 -12.30 -2.37
CA ARG A 65 5.56 -11.48 -3.43
C ARG A 65 6.17 -10.08 -3.46
N LEU A 66 6.23 -9.41 -2.32
CA LEU A 66 6.78 -8.05 -2.25
C LEU A 66 8.24 -8.01 -2.70
N ARG A 67 9.06 -8.94 -2.21
CA ARG A 67 10.48 -9.05 -2.61
C ARG A 67 10.65 -9.35 -4.11
N ALA A 68 9.80 -10.21 -4.68
CA ALA A 68 9.82 -10.51 -6.10
C ALA A 68 9.48 -9.28 -6.95
N LEU A 69 8.44 -8.54 -6.57
CA LEU A 69 8.09 -7.28 -7.24
C LEU A 69 9.19 -6.24 -7.08
N ARG A 70 9.77 -6.07 -5.88
CA ARG A 70 10.92 -5.17 -5.69
C ARG A 70 12.10 -5.54 -6.58
N LYS A 71 12.36 -6.83 -6.75
CA LYS A 71 13.41 -7.32 -7.65
C LYS A 71 13.13 -6.99 -9.12
N ALA A 72 11.87 -7.02 -9.53
CA ALA A 72 11.44 -6.72 -10.90
C ALA A 72 11.45 -5.21 -11.21
N PHE A 73 11.11 -4.37 -10.25
CA PHE A 73 11.09 -2.91 -10.40
C PHE A 73 12.41 -2.29 -9.93
N LYS A 74 13.12 -1.62 -10.82
CA LYS A 74 14.42 -0.98 -10.53
C LYS A 74 14.34 0.54 -10.48
N ASN A 75 13.45 1.12 -11.29
CA ASN A 75 13.35 2.56 -11.48
C ASN A 75 12.10 3.15 -10.80
N THR A 76 11.04 2.36 -10.67
CA THR A 76 9.74 2.79 -10.14
C THR A 76 9.64 2.52 -8.65
N LYS A 77 9.15 3.49 -7.90
CA LYS A 77 8.87 3.32 -6.47
C LYS A 77 7.72 2.35 -6.25
N LEU A 78 7.80 1.56 -5.20
CA LEU A 78 6.71 0.68 -4.78
C LEU A 78 5.90 1.34 -3.66
N GLN A 79 4.59 1.33 -3.85
CA GLN A 79 3.62 1.86 -2.91
C GLN A 79 2.74 0.76 -2.35
N MET A 80 2.36 0.90 -1.09
CA MET A 80 1.31 0.09 -0.48
C MET A 80 0.19 0.95 0.08
N LEU A 81 -1.01 0.38 0.15
CA LEU A 81 -2.13 0.95 0.89
C LEU A 81 -2.17 0.38 2.31
N LEU A 82 -2.24 1.25 3.30
CA LEU A 82 -2.28 0.88 4.71
C LEU A 82 -3.51 1.48 5.40
N ARG A 83 -4.29 0.63 6.05
CA ARG A 83 -5.49 1.02 6.79
C ARG A 83 -5.13 1.41 8.22
N GLY A 84 -4.38 2.51 8.41
CA GLY A 84 -4.01 3.04 9.72
C GLY A 84 -3.64 1.96 10.74
N GLN A 85 -4.18 2.06 11.94
CA GLN A 85 -3.94 1.12 13.05
C GLN A 85 -4.48 -0.30 12.79
N ASN A 86 -5.36 -0.47 11.78
CA ASN A 86 -5.92 -1.78 11.44
C ASN A 86 -4.98 -2.63 10.58
N LEU A 87 -3.94 -2.05 9.98
CA LEU A 87 -2.97 -2.74 9.12
C LEU A 87 -3.67 -3.57 8.03
N LEU A 88 -3.67 -4.89 8.20
CA LEU A 88 -4.32 -5.87 7.32
C LEU A 88 -5.68 -6.34 7.86
N GLY A 89 -6.00 -6.04 9.12
CA GLY A 89 -7.10 -6.64 9.84
C GLY A 89 -8.36 -5.80 9.87
N TYR A 90 -9.29 -6.22 10.73
CA TYR A 90 -10.61 -5.62 10.94
C TYR A 90 -10.78 -5.04 12.34
N LYS A 91 -9.69 -4.93 13.09
CA LYS A 91 -9.60 -4.30 14.41
C LYS A 91 -8.20 -3.68 14.56
N ASN A 92 -8.06 -2.77 15.50
CA ASN A 92 -6.78 -2.11 15.75
C ASN A 92 -5.75 -3.09 16.32
N TYR A 93 -4.53 -2.96 15.82
CA TYR A 93 -3.36 -3.62 16.39
C TYR A 93 -2.65 -2.69 17.39
N PRO A 94 -1.90 -3.24 18.36
CA PRO A 94 -1.05 -2.44 19.23
C PRO A 94 0.02 -1.67 18.47
N ASP A 95 0.50 -0.56 19.03
CA ASP A 95 1.47 0.35 18.38
C ASP A 95 2.79 -0.32 17.98
N ASP A 96 3.28 -1.25 18.81
CA ASP A 96 4.50 -2.01 18.53
C ASP A 96 4.35 -2.92 17.30
N VAL A 97 3.18 -3.54 17.13
CA VAL A 97 2.85 -4.35 15.94
C VAL A 97 2.76 -3.46 14.71
N VAL A 98 2.11 -2.30 14.81
CA VAL A 98 2.03 -1.32 13.70
C VAL A 98 3.43 -0.87 13.28
N GLU A 99 4.26 -0.53 14.25
CA GLU A 99 5.63 -0.09 14.00
C GLU A 99 6.48 -1.17 13.32
N GLU A 100 6.46 -2.40 13.85
CA GLU A 100 7.25 -3.51 13.28
C GLU A 100 6.75 -3.90 11.88
N PHE A 101 5.42 -3.90 11.65
CA PHE A 101 4.87 -4.18 10.33
C PHE A 101 5.33 -3.16 9.28
N ILE A 102 5.30 -1.87 9.63
CA ILE A 102 5.74 -0.79 8.74
C ILE A 102 7.24 -0.90 8.46
N LYS A 103 8.04 -1.12 9.51
CA LYS A 103 9.48 -1.36 9.39
C LYS A 103 9.75 -2.51 8.42
N LYS A 104 9.10 -3.66 8.61
CA LYS A 104 9.24 -4.83 7.73
C LYS A 104 8.80 -4.54 6.30
N SER A 105 7.74 -3.77 6.11
CA SER A 105 7.27 -3.39 4.77
C SER A 105 8.35 -2.58 4.03
N ILE A 106 8.96 -1.61 4.68
CA ILE A 106 10.03 -0.79 4.12
C ILE A 106 11.29 -1.62 3.86
N GLU A 107 11.71 -2.44 4.82
CA GLU A 107 12.86 -3.35 4.67
C GLU A 107 12.70 -4.32 3.50
N ASN A 108 11.48 -4.73 3.17
CA ASN A 108 11.17 -5.61 2.04
C ASN A 108 10.88 -4.89 0.72
N GLY A 109 11.01 -3.55 0.69
CA GLY A 109 11.07 -2.81 -0.57
C GLY A 109 9.92 -1.84 -0.85
N ILE A 110 9.07 -1.53 0.13
CA ILE A 110 8.08 -0.45 0.02
C ILE A 110 8.77 0.90 0.20
N ASP A 111 8.57 1.80 -0.74
CA ASP A 111 9.08 3.17 -0.70
C ASP A 111 8.04 4.16 -0.16
N ILE A 112 6.76 3.93 -0.48
CA ILE A 112 5.64 4.84 -0.16
C ILE A 112 4.55 4.06 0.56
N ILE A 113 4.13 4.55 1.73
CA ILE A 113 2.98 4.01 2.43
C ILE A 113 1.85 5.03 2.36
N ARG A 114 0.78 4.69 1.63
CA ARG A 114 -0.45 5.46 1.57
C ARG A 114 -1.35 5.05 2.71
N ILE A 115 -1.48 5.94 3.69
CA ILE A 115 -2.13 5.69 4.97
C ILE A 115 -3.48 6.40 5.00
N PHE A 116 -4.54 5.66 5.30
CA PHE A 116 -5.88 6.21 5.42
C PHE A 116 -6.62 5.66 6.63
N ASP A 117 -7.63 6.38 7.04
CA ASP A 117 -8.72 5.92 7.89
C ASP A 117 -10.06 6.21 7.22
N ALA A 118 -10.98 5.25 7.24
CA ALA A 118 -12.28 5.39 6.57
C ALA A 118 -13.16 6.52 7.14
N LEU A 119 -12.94 6.87 8.41
CA LEU A 119 -13.65 7.95 9.12
C LEU A 119 -12.82 9.24 9.22
N ASN A 120 -11.64 9.28 8.60
CA ASN A 120 -10.68 10.39 8.68
C ASN A 120 -10.21 10.72 10.12
N ASP A 121 -10.21 9.74 11.02
CA ASP A 121 -9.72 9.94 12.38
C ASP A 121 -8.18 9.96 12.37
N THR A 122 -7.61 11.14 12.59
CA THR A 122 -6.15 11.35 12.58
C THR A 122 -5.42 10.55 13.66
N ARG A 123 -6.09 10.23 14.78
CA ARG A 123 -5.52 9.38 15.84
C ARG A 123 -5.22 7.98 15.35
N ASN A 124 -6.05 7.47 14.43
CA ASN A 124 -5.90 6.13 13.86
C ASN A 124 -4.77 6.01 12.83
N ILE A 125 -4.25 7.12 12.30
CA ILE A 125 -3.18 7.14 11.31
C ILE A 125 -1.85 7.67 11.83
N SER A 126 -1.84 8.33 12.98
CA SER A 126 -0.67 9.02 13.53
C SER A 126 0.53 8.09 13.73
N LYS A 127 0.32 6.93 14.38
CA LYS A 127 1.40 5.96 14.64
C LYS A 127 2.00 5.42 13.34
N SER A 128 1.17 5.17 12.33
CA SER A 128 1.62 4.71 11.02
C SER A 128 2.45 5.76 10.28
N ILE A 129 2.09 7.03 10.37
CA ILE A 129 2.85 8.14 9.78
C ILE A 129 4.22 8.27 10.47
N GLU A 130 4.22 8.26 11.81
CA GLU A 130 5.44 8.33 12.62
C GLU A 130 6.41 7.20 12.27
N ALA A 131 5.94 5.95 12.31
CA ALA A 131 6.74 4.78 11.99
C ALA A 131 7.28 4.83 10.55
N THR A 132 6.45 5.21 9.58
CA THR A 132 6.89 5.33 8.19
C THR A 132 8.06 6.30 8.03
N LYS A 133 7.96 7.47 8.66
CA LYS A 133 9.04 8.48 8.65
C LYS A 133 10.29 8.00 9.39
N LYS A 134 10.11 7.34 10.54
CA LYS A 134 11.19 6.79 11.36
C LYS A 134 12.07 5.81 10.59
N TYR A 135 11.46 4.96 9.76
CA TYR A 135 12.16 3.94 8.97
C TYR A 135 12.51 4.39 7.54
N GLY A 136 12.39 5.67 7.23
CA GLY A 136 12.84 6.25 5.96
C GLY A 136 11.90 6.08 4.78
N GLY A 137 10.66 5.60 5.01
CA GLY A 137 9.63 5.55 3.98
C GLY A 137 8.97 6.92 3.75
N HIS A 138 8.29 7.06 2.62
CA HIS A 138 7.46 8.23 2.33
C HIS A 138 6.04 8.00 2.84
N ALA A 139 5.61 8.75 3.86
CA ALA A 139 4.25 8.72 4.37
C ALA A 139 3.34 9.60 3.50
N GLN A 140 2.35 8.98 2.84
CA GLN A 140 1.31 9.66 2.09
C GLN A 140 -0.01 9.52 2.84
N ALA A 141 -0.35 10.52 3.68
CA ALA A 141 -1.65 10.54 4.35
C ALA A 141 -2.76 10.84 3.32
N ALA A 142 -3.83 10.08 3.37
CA ALA A 142 -4.95 10.20 2.45
C ALA A 142 -6.26 10.50 3.21
N ILE A 143 -7.07 11.36 2.61
CA ILE A 143 -8.41 11.65 3.09
C ILE A 143 -9.40 10.75 2.35
N SER A 144 -10.27 10.07 3.08
CA SER A 144 -11.43 9.37 2.51
C SER A 144 -12.50 10.42 2.20
N TYR A 145 -12.45 10.97 0.99
CA TYR A 145 -13.38 12.02 0.58
C TYR A 145 -14.80 11.48 0.44
N THR A 146 -15.76 12.20 1.01
CA THR A 146 -17.18 11.90 0.85
C THR A 146 -18.01 13.17 0.91
N THR A 147 -19.21 13.11 0.39
CA THR A 147 -20.19 14.20 0.43
C THR A 147 -21.44 13.72 1.15
N SER A 148 -21.87 14.44 2.17
CA SER A 148 -23.13 14.23 2.85
C SER A 148 -23.49 15.48 3.69
N PRO A 149 -24.71 15.56 4.26
CA PRO A 149 -25.08 16.70 5.09
C PRO A 149 -24.15 16.98 6.27
N VAL A 150 -23.39 15.98 6.74
CA VAL A 150 -22.47 16.12 7.88
C VAL A 150 -21.00 16.31 7.46
N HIS A 151 -20.66 16.01 6.20
CA HIS A 151 -19.29 16.17 5.69
C HIS A 151 -19.16 17.52 4.98
N ASN A 152 -18.97 18.56 5.75
CA ASN A 152 -18.71 19.93 5.28
C ASN A 152 -17.27 20.35 5.61
N ILE A 153 -16.92 21.61 5.35
CA ILE A 153 -15.55 22.12 5.57
C ILE A 153 -15.18 22.17 7.06
N GLU A 154 -16.14 22.20 7.94
CA GLU A 154 -15.92 22.27 9.39
C GLU A 154 -15.69 20.87 10.01
N TYR A 155 -16.12 19.80 9.31
CA TYR A 155 -15.89 18.42 9.70
C TYR A 155 -14.42 18.06 9.63
#